data_ee55021dde29f0c136f74f6c50beb279
#
_entry.id   ee55021dde29f0c136f74f6c50beb279
#
_cell.length_a   1.000
_cell.length_b   1.000
_cell.length_c   1.000
_cell.angle_alpha   90.00
_cell.angle_beta   90.00
_cell.angle_gamma   90.00
#
_symmetry.space_group_name_H-M   'P 1'
#
loop_
_entity.id
_entity.type
_entity.pdbx_description
1 polymer ?
#
loop_
_entity_poly.entity_id
_entity_poly.type
_entity_poly.pdbx_seq_one_letter_code
_entity_poly.pdbx_strand_id
1 'polypeptide(L)'
;MTSTHPRLEIRNIVRDYDGKRVVDDVSLAIQPGNVTCLLGPSGCGKSTTLRIIAGVDMQSSGTIHVDGNLICDTVYRVPPERRSIGLIFQDFALFPHLTVGDNVGFGLTGSRKDKLPRVGELLERVGLSHYLNEYPHQLSGGEQQRVALARAIAPRPSIMLMDEPFSGLDNRLRDGIRDETLALLKDEGTSVLLVTHEPEEAMRMADEIALMR
;
A
#
# COMPACT_ATOMS: atom_id res chain seq x y z
N MET A 1 -10.57 -11.73 20.58
CA MET A 1 -11.62 -12.30 19.70
C MET A 1 -11.05 -12.28 18.30
N THR A 2 -10.75 -13.43 17.73
CA THR A 2 -10.30 -13.52 16.33
C THR A 2 -11.45 -13.09 15.43
N SER A 3 -11.21 -12.08 14.58
CA SER A 3 -12.19 -11.65 13.57
C SER A 3 -12.60 -12.85 12.73
N THR A 4 -13.89 -13.09 12.57
CA THR A 4 -14.42 -14.18 11.75
C THR A 4 -14.38 -13.85 10.25
N HIS A 5 -14.03 -12.62 9.89
CA HIS A 5 -13.96 -12.13 8.51
C HIS A 5 -12.54 -11.79 8.10
N PRO A 6 -12.17 -12.01 6.83
CA PRO A 6 -10.93 -11.48 6.26
C PRO A 6 -10.86 -9.96 6.43
N ARG A 7 -9.64 -9.43 6.58
CA ARG A 7 -9.38 -7.99 6.58
C ARG A 7 -9.75 -7.35 5.25
N LEU A 8 -9.36 -8.01 4.16
CA LEU A 8 -9.73 -7.66 2.79
C LEU A 8 -10.27 -8.90 2.09
N GLU A 9 -11.38 -8.76 1.38
CA GLU A 9 -11.90 -9.79 0.50
C GLU A 9 -12.33 -9.15 -0.82
N ILE A 10 -11.77 -9.63 -1.92
CA ILE A 10 -12.20 -9.30 -3.27
C ILE A 10 -12.82 -10.53 -3.91
N ARG A 11 -13.94 -10.35 -4.60
CA ARG A 11 -14.70 -11.44 -5.23
C ARG A 11 -15.02 -11.12 -6.67
N ASN A 12 -14.54 -11.96 -7.57
CA ASN A 12 -14.83 -11.94 -9.01
C ASN A 12 -14.59 -10.56 -9.65
N ILE A 13 -13.48 -9.90 -9.29
CA ILE A 13 -13.14 -8.60 -9.84
C ILE A 13 -12.77 -8.74 -11.30
N VAL A 14 -13.48 -7.99 -12.15
CA VAL A 14 -13.21 -7.86 -13.58
C VAL A 14 -12.98 -6.39 -13.91
N ARG A 15 -12.03 -6.13 -14.80
CA ARG A 15 -11.80 -4.79 -15.37
C ARG A 15 -11.53 -4.87 -16.86
N ASP A 16 -12.35 -4.16 -17.60
CA ASP A 16 -12.21 -3.97 -19.04
C ASP A 16 -11.88 -2.50 -19.35
N TYR A 17 -10.91 -2.26 -20.23
CA TYR A 17 -10.60 -0.95 -20.80
C TYR A 17 -10.77 -1.05 -22.33
N ASP A 18 -11.65 -0.25 -22.89
CA ASP A 18 -11.91 -0.15 -24.34
C ASP A 18 -12.06 -1.53 -25.02
N GLY A 19 -12.78 -2.43 -24.36
CA GLY A 19 -13.03 -3.80 -24.84
C GLY A 19 -11.89 -4.79 -24.60
N LYS A 20 -10.77 -4.37 -23.99
CA LYS A 20 -9.68 -5.26 -23.58
C LYS A 20 -9.80 -5.59 -22.09
N ARG A 21 -9.91 -6.88 -21.78
CA ARG A 21 -9.89 -7.36 -20.40
C ARG A 21 -8.49 -7.29 -19.81
N VAL A 22 -8.34 -6.57 -18.69
CA VAL A 22 -7.06 -6.37 -18.01
C VAL A 22 -7.03 -7.10 -16.66
N VAL A 23 -8.19 -7.20 -15.98
CA VAL A 23 -8.37 -8.04 -14.80
C VAL A 23 -9.52 -8.99 -15.09
N ASP A 24 -9.28 -10.28 -14.92
CA ASP A 24 -10.24 -11.32 -15.25
C ASP A 24 -10.53 -12.23 -14.05
N ASP A 25 -11.70 -12.05 -13.47
CA ASP A 25 -12.28 -12.89 -12.40
C ASP A 25 -11.34 -13.11 -11.19
N VAL A 26 -10.70 -12.04 -10.71
CA VAL A 26 -9.76 -12.13 -9.59
C VAL A 26 -10.52 -12.16 -8.26
N SER A 27 -10.25 -13.20 -7.47
CA SER A 27 -10.75 -13.37 -6.10
C SER A 27 -9.60 -13.65 -5.15
N LEU A 28 -9.58 -12.95 -4.00
CA LEU A 28 -8.51 -13.02 -3.01
C LEU A 28 -9.06 -12.63 -1.63
N ALA A 29 -8.53 -13.25 -0.57
CA ALA A 29 -8.83 -12.86 0.81
C ALA A 29 -7.51 -12.67 1.58
N ILE A 30 -7.43 -11.63 2.41
CA ILE A 30 -6.28 -11.33 3.27
C ILE A 30 -6.75 -11.37 4.72
N GLN A 31 -6.07 -12.16 5.55
CA GLN A 31 -6.38 -12.26 6.97
C GLN A 31 -5.82 -11.05 7.75
N PRO A 32 -6.42 -10.69 8.90
CA PRO A 32 -5.88 -9.63 9.74
C PRO A 32 -4.42 -9.86 10.12
N GLY A 33 -3.56 -8.86 9.88
CA GLY A 33 -2.13 -8.90 10.18
C GLY A 33 -1.25 -9.68 9.20
N ASN A 34 -1.84 -10.38 8.20
CA ASN A 34 -1.06 -11.11 7.20
C ASN A 34 -0.51 -10.21 6.10
N VAL A 35 0.62 -10.65 5.56
CA VAL A 35 1.20 -10.14 4.32
C VAL A 35 0.88 -11.13 3.20
N THR A 36 0.07 -10.73 2.24
CA THR A 36 -0.23 -11.51 1.04
C THR A 36 0.47 -10.89 -0.16
N CYS A 37 1.15 -11.69 -0.95
CA CYS A 37 1.79 -11.25 -2.18
C CYS A 37 0.99 -11.69 -3.41
N LEU A 38 0.69 -10.77 -4.31
CA LEU A 38 0.17 -11.04 -5.65
C LEU A 38 1.34 -11.08 -6.62
N LEU A 39 1.77 -12.28 -6.99
CA LEU A 39 2.90 -12.52 -7.87
C LEU A 39 2.43 -12.84 -9.29
N GLY A 40 3.09 -12.27 -10.30
CA GLY A 40 2.80 -12.60 -11.71
C GLY A 40 3.61 -11.74 -12.68
N PRO A 41 3.59 -12.06 -13.98
CA PRO A 41 4.33 -11.33 -15.00
C PRO A 41 3.87 -9.88 -15.14
N SER A 42 4.71 -9.02 -15.72
CA SER A 42 4.33 -7.64 -16.02
C SER A 42 3.14 -7.62 -16.99
N GLY A 43 2.18 -6.74 -16.73
CA GLY A 43 0.99 -6.56 -17.58
C GLY A 43 -0.17 -7.52 -17.32
N CYS A 44 -0.10 -8.45 -16.34
CA CYS A 44 -1.22 -9.35 -16.01
C CYS A 44 -2.33 -8.71 -15.14
N GLY A 45 -2.28 -7.41 -14.84
CA GLY A 45 -3.36 -6.70 -14.13
C GLY A 45 -3.15 -6.46 -12.64
N LYS A 46 -1.99 -6.80 -12.05
CA LYS A 46 -1.70 -6.66 -10.61
C LYS A 46 -1.88 -5.22 -10.10
N SER A 47 -1.20 -4.26 -10.72
CA SER A 47 -1.30 -2.83 -10.35
C SER A 47 -2.71 -2.28 -10.56
N THR A 48 -3.41 -2.76 -11.58
CA THR A 48 -4.82 -2.42 -11.82
C THR A 48 -5.70 -2.93 -10.68
N THR A 49 -5.50 -4.18 -10.26
CA THR A 49 -6.21 -4.77 -9.11
C THR A 49 -5.97 -3.94 -7.83
N LEU A 50 -4.71 -3.55 -7.55
CA LEU A 50 -4.39 -2.66 -6.43
C LEU A 50 -5.13 -1.32 -6.50
N ARG A 51 -5.13 -0.66 -7.67
CA ARG A 51 -5.82 0.63 -7.86
C ARG A 51 -7.33 0.52 -7.67
N ILE A 52 -7.93 -0.58 -8.08
CA ILE A 52 -9.35 -0.86 -7.85
C ILE A 52 -9.63 -1.01 -6.35
N ILE A 53 -8.82 -1.77 -5.62
CA ILE A 53 -8.96 -1.95 -4.16
C ILE A 53 -8.79 -0.60 -3.44
N ALA A 54 -7.82 0.20 -3.83
CA ALA A 54 -7.61 1.55 -3.31
C ALA A 54 -8.75 2.53 -3.63
N GLY A 55 -9.56 2.24 -4.66
CA GLY A 55 -10.64 3.11 -5.13
C GLY A 55 -10.19 4.21 -6.09
N VAL A 56 -8.95 4.14 -6.57
CA VAL A 56 -8.38 5.06 -7.58
C VAL A 56 -8.86 4.69 -8.99
N ASP A 57 -9.22 3.42 -9.19
CA ASP A 57 -9.82 2.90 -10.41
C ASP A 57 -11.14 2.15 -10.11
N MET A 58 -11.87 1.79 -11.17
CA MET A 58 -13.19 1.17 -11.09
C MET A 58 -13.16 -0.23 -11.69
N GLN A 59 -13.74 -1.22 -10.97
CA GLN A 59 -14.03 -2.52 -11.58
C GLN A 59 -15.23 -2.45 -12.52
N SER A 60 -15.26 -3.33 -13.52
CA SER A 60 -16.41 -3.56 -14.39
C SER A 60 -17.45 -4.46 -13.72
N SER A 61 -17.00 -5.41 -12.87
CA SER A 61 -17.86 -6.26 -12.03
C SER A 61 -17.09 -6.78 -10.81
N GLY A 62 -17.78 -7.45 -9.90
CA GLY A 62 -17.24 -7.99 -8.66
C GLY A 62 -17.46 -7.09 -7.46
N THR A 63 -17.03 -7.56 -6.28
CA THR A 63 -17.23 -6.86 -5.00
C THR A 63 -15.97 -6.81 -4.17
N ILE A 64 -15.83 -5.77 -3.33
CA ILE A 64 -14.73 -5.59 -2.39
C ILE A 64 -15.31 -5.38 -1.00
N HIS A 65 -14.80 -6.14 -0.03
CA HIS A 65 -15.18 -6.04 1.38
C HIS A 65 -13.94 -5.79 2.25
N VAL A 66 -14.13 -4.97 3.28
CA VAL A 66 -13.13 -4.75 4.35
C VAL A 66 -13.80 -5.08 5.68
N ASP A 67 -13.19 -5.97 6.47
CA ASP A 67 -13.76 -6.47 7.72
C ASP A 67 -15.21 -6.96 7.59
N GLY A 68 -15.53 -7.64 6.47
CA GLY A 68 -16.86 -8.13 6.14
C GLY A 68 -17.84 -7.07 5.61
N ASN A 69 -17.48 -5.78 5.62
CA ASN A 69 -18.34 -4.70 5.12
C ASN A 69 -18.08 -4.46 3.64
N LEU A 70 -19.13 -4.41 2.84
CA LEU A 70 -19.06 -4.04 1.42
C LEU A 70 -18.57 -2.59 1.30
N ILE A 71 -17.44 -2.39 0.59
CA ILE A 71 -16.89 -1.06 0.30
C ILE A 71 -16.99 -0.69 -1.18
N CYS A 72 -17.16 -1.67 -2.06
CA CYS A 72 -17.33 -1.42 -3.49
C CYS A 72 -18.05 -2.56 -4.20
N ASP A 73 -18.99 -2.20 -5.07
CA ASP A 73 -19.57 -3.05 -6.11
C ASP A 73 -19.78 -2.22 -7.39
N THR A 74 -20.67 -2.64 -8.29
CA THR A 74 -20.98 -1.93 -9.54
C THR A 74 -21.84 -0.67 -9.35
N VAL A 75 -22.49 -0.53 -8.20
CA VAL A 75 -23.42 0.58 -7.88
C VAL A 75 -22.91 1.42 -6.70
N TYR A 76 -22.47 0.75 -5.65
CA TYR A 76 -22.01 1.37 -4.40
C TYR A 76 -20.50 1.47 -4.34
N ARG A 77 -20.00 2.63 -3.84
CA ARG A 77 -18.57 2.86 -3.71
C ARG A 77 -18.25 3.77 -2.53
N VAL A 78 -17.41 3.27 -1.64
CA VAL A 78 -16.74 4.09 -0.63
C VAL A 78 -15.59 4.85 -1.31
N PRO A 79 -15.50 6.19 -1.17
CA PRO A 79 -14.41 6.95 -1.77
C PRO A 79 -13.05 6.59 -1.11
N PRO A 80 -11.91 6.74 -1.83
CA PRO A 80 -10.59 6.29 -1.39
C PRO A 80 -10.21 6.75 0.01
N GLU A 81 -10.45 8.02 0.35
CA GLU A 81 -10.10 8.64 1.63
C GLU A 81 -10.87 8.08 2.83
N ARG A 82 -11.92 7.28 2.60
CA ARG A 82 -12.74 6.64 3.64
C ARG A 82 -12.55 5.12 3.71
N ARG A 83 -11.65 4.55 2.90
CA ARG A 83 -11.45 3.09 2.85
C ARG A 83 -10.57 2.54 3.95
N SER A 84 -9.86 3.37 4.72
CA SER A 84 -8.82 2.95 5.68
C SER A 84 -7.70 2.13 5.02
N ILE A 85 -7.35 2.47 3.78
CA ILE A 85 -6.36 1.80 2.93
C ILE A 85 -5.22 2.79 2.66
N GLY A 86 -3.99 2.39 2.98
CA GLY A 86 -2.76 3.05 2.55
C GLY A 86 -2.30 2.50 1.20
N LEU A 87 -1.72 3.34 0.35
CA LEU A 87 -1.20 2.95 -0.96
C LEU A 87 0.20 3.52 -1.18
N ILE A 88 1.13 2.65 -1.55
CA ILE A 88 2.46 3.00 -2.03
C ILE A 88 2.53 2.67 -3.51
N PHE A 89 2.78 3.69 -4.33
CA PHE A 89 3.00 3.56 -5.77
C PHE A 89 4.47 3.22 -6.06
N GLN A 90 4.71 2.64 -7.23
CA GLN A 90 6.05 2.27 -7.70
C GLN A 90 7.01 3.46 -7.79
N ASP A 91 6.53 4.66 -8.11
CA ASP A 91 7.28 5.92 -8.21
C ASP A 91 7.27 6.75 -6.92
N PHE A 92 6.85 6.12 -5.79
CA PHE A 92 6.67 6.72 -4.46
C PHE A 92 5.65 7.87 -4.40
N ALA A 93 5.36 8.54 -5.51
CA ALA A 93 4.39 9.64 -5.66
C ALA A 93 4.46 10.69 -4.54
N LEU A 94 5.67 11.08 -4.09
CA LEU A 94 5.83 12.14 -3.11
C LEU A 94 5.44 13.49 -3.71
N PHE A 95 4.86 14.35 -2.89
CA PHE A 95 4.51 15.71 -3.29
C PHE A 95 5.79 16.58 -3.32
N PRO A 96 6.30 16.96 -4.50
CA PRO A 96 7.62 17.61 -4.62
C PRO A 96 7.66 19.02 -4.02
N HIS A 97 6.51 19.66 -3.87
CA HIS A 97 6.33 21.01 -3.31
C HIS A 97 6.10 21.01 -1.79
N LEU A 98 5.99 19.86 -1.16
CA LEU A 98 5.84 19.70 0.28
C LEU A 98 7.16 19.21 0.90
N THR A 99 7.44 19.62 2.13
CA THR A 99 8.56 19.08 2.90
C THR A 99 8.33 17.60 3.21
N VAL A 100 9.36 16.90 3.68
CA VAL A 100 9.26 15.50 4.18
C VAL A 100 8.22 15.41 5.28
N GLY A 101 8.26 16.32 6.26
CA GLY A 101 7.28 16.34 7.35
C GLY A 101 5.85 16.59 6.87
N ASP A 102 5.66 17.50 5.91
CA ASP A 102 4.34 17.80 5.35
C ASP A 102 3.85 16.66 4.43
N ASN A 103 4.75 15.94 3.74
CA ASN A 103 4.40 14.71 3.03
C ASN A 103 3.87 13.64 4.00
N VAL A 104 4.60 13.32 5.07
CA VAL A 104 4.19 12.32 6.07
C VAL A 104 2.88 12.74 6.74
N GLY A 105 2.74 14.02 7.08
CA GLY A 105 1.54 14.57 7.73
C GLY A 105 0.34 14.77 6.79
N PHE A 106 0.46 14.50 5.47
CA PHE A 106 -0.57 14.84 4.49
C PHE A 106 -1.92 14.20 4.78
N GLY A 107 -1.94 12.91 5.07
CA GLY A 107 -3.17 12.14 5.37
C GLY A 107 -3.73 12.32 6.79
N LEU A 108 -3.03 13.07 7.66
CA LEU A 108 -3.47 13.30 9.03
C LEU A 108 -4.45 14.48 9.10
N THR A 109 -5.41 14.41 10.02
CA THR A 109 -6.34 15.51 10.32
C THR A 109 -5.76 16.45 11.38
N GLY A 110 -6.25 17.69 11.44
CA GLY A 110 -5.81 18.69 12.41
C GLY A 110 -4.78 19.67 11.87
N SER A 111 -4.33 20.59 12.75
CA SER A 111 -3.31 21.57 12.44
C SER A 111 -1.91 20.92 12.30
N ARG A 112 -0.95 21.63 11.71
CA ARG A 112 0.44 21.16 11.63
C ARG A 112 1.00 20.79 13.00
N LYS A 113 0.67 21.55 14.05
CA LYS A 113 1.12 21.28 15.41
C LYS A 113 0.56 19.95 15.97
N ASP A 114 -0.70 19.63 15.64
CA ASP A 114 -1.34 18.38 16.09
C ASP A 114 -0.76 17.15 15.39
N LYS A 115 -0.26 17.31 14.17
CA LYS A 115 0.35 16.24 13.36
C LYS A 115 1.80 15.94 13.74
N LEU A 116 2.55 16.94 14.23
CA LEU A 116 3.98 16.82 14.51
C LEU A 116 4.37 15.63 15.39
N PRO A 117 3.66 15.25 16.46
CA PRO A 117 4.03 14.09 17.27
C PRO A 117 4.04 12.80 16.46
N ARG A 118 3.01 12.54 15.63
CA ARG A 118 2.94 11.34 14.80
C ARG A 118 3.95 11.37 13.65
N VAL A 119 4.14 12.53 13.05
CA VAL A 119 5.15 12.75 11.99
C VAL A 119 6.55 12.48 12.54
N GLY A 120 6.88 13.05 13.71
CA GLY A 120 8.18 12.87 14.38
C GLY A 120 8.43 11.41 14.74
N GLU A 121 7.46 10.73 15.36
CA GLU A 121 7.51 9.30 15.67
C GLU A 121 7.86 8.46 14.42
N LEU A 122 7.13 8.68 13.34
CA LEU A 122 7.33 7.90 12.11
C LEU A 122 8.67 8.20 11.43
N LEU A 123 9.09 9.47 11.39
CA LEU A 123 10.39 9.84 10.83
C LEU A 123 11.55 9.27 11.67
N GLU A 124 11.40 9.17 12.99
CA GLU A 124 12.37 8.51 13.85
C GLU A 124 12.44 7.01 13.54
N ARG A 125 11.31 6.33 13.43
CA ARG A 125 11.22 4.89 13.10
C ARG A 125 11.85 4.53 11.76
N VAL A 126 11.77 5.43 10.77
CA VAL A 126 12.39 5.24 9.45
C VAL A 126 13.78 5.88 9.32
N GLY A 127 14.34 6.41 10.42
CA GLY A 127 15.70 6.98 10.46
C GLY A 127 15.86 8.32 9.74
N LEU A 128 14.79 9.10 9.57
CA LEU A 128 14.76 10.32 8.75
C LEU A 128 14.38 11.59 9.53
N SER A 129 14.51 11.61 10.86
CA SER A 129 14.15 12.76 11.70
C SER A 129 14.84 14.05 11.29
N HIS A 130 16.09 13.96 10.81
CA HIS A 130 16.88 15.11 10.38
C HIS A 130 16.43 15.72 9.06
N TYR A 131 15.61 15.01 8.28
CA TYR A 131 15.04 15.50 7.01
C TYR A 131 13.66 16.17 7.14
N LEU A 132 13.13 16.38 8.33
CA LEU A 132 11.76 16.89 8.58
C LEU A 132 11.40 18.09 7.70
N ASN A 133 12.32 19.04 7.52
CA ASN A 133 12.10 20.28 6.79
C ASN A 133 12.68 20.28 5.35
N GLU A 134 13.31 19.18 4.95
CA GLU A 134 13.87 19.01 3.61
C GLU A 134 12.79 18.63 2.58
N TYR A 135 13.12 18.75 1.30
CA TYR A 135 12.20 18.41 0.20
C TYR A 135 12.58 17.07 -0.44
N PRO A 136 11.63 16.36 -1.10
CA PRO A 136 11.88 15.05 -1.70
C PRO A 136 13.08 14.98 -2.65
N HIS A 137 13.36 16.04 -3.43
CA HIS A 137 14.48 16.09 -4.37
C HIS A 137 15.87 16.08 -3.71
N GLN A 138 15.94 16.31 -2.40
CA GLN A 138 17.18 16.30 -1.60
C GLN A 138 17.50 14.91 -1.03
N LEU A 139 16.57 13.94 -1.22
CA LEU A 139 16.67 12.59 -0.68
C LEU A 139 17.07 11.59 -1.77
N SER A 140 17.82 10.56 -1.39
CA SER A 140 18.05 9.37 -2.22
C SER A 140 16.76 8.58 -2.46
N GLY A 141 16.73 7.70 -3.47
CA GLY A 141 15.55 6.89 -3.77
C GLY A 141 15.08 6.04 -2.57
N GLY A 142 16.02 5.44 -1.81
CA GLY A 142 15.67 4.67 -0.60
C GLY A 142 15.10 5.53 0.53
N GLU A 143 15.60 6.77 0.69
CA GLU A 143 15.02 7.73 1.66
C GLU A 143 13.63 8.19 1.22
N GLN A 144 13.43 8.48 -0.06
CA GLN A 144 12.12 8.82 -0.60
C GLN A 144 11.09 7.70 -0.38
N GLN A 145 11.51 6.45 -0.56
CA GLN A 145 10.67 5.28 -0.27
C GLN A 145 10.27 5.23 1.20
N ARG A 146 11.20 5.43 2.13
CA ARG A 146 10.90 5.47 3.58
C ARG A 146 9.94 6.61 3.94
N VAL A 147 10.07 7.77 3.28
CA VAL A 147 9.10 8.86 3.44
C VAL A 147 7.71 8.46 2.91
N ALA A 148 7.63 7.79 1.75
CA ALA A 148 6.37 7.31 1.19
C ALA A 148 5.70 6.27 2.10
N LEU A 149 6.48 5.37 2.68
CA LEU A 149 6.03 4.40 3.68
C LEU A 149 5.48 5.11 4.93
N ALA A 150 6.23 6.04 5.51
CA ALA A 150 5.82 6.82 6.67
C ALA A 150 4.51 7.60 6.38
N ARG A 151 4.39 8.23 5.20
CA ARG A 151 3.17 8.91 4.76
C ARG A 151 1.97 7.98 4.69
N ALA A 152 2.15 6.79 4.09
CA ALA A 152 1.07 5.83 3.91
C ALA A 152 0.60 5.22 5.23
N ILE A 153 1.49 5.04 6.21
CA ILE A 153 1.20 4.50 7.55
C ILE A 153 0.64 5.57 8.50
N ALA A 154 0.96 6.85 8.29
CA ALA A 154 0.61 7.92 9.23
C ALA A 154 -0.86 7.90 9.67
N PRO A 155 -1.85 7.72 8.77
CA PRO A 155 -3.26 7.65 9.14
C PRO A 155 -3.68 6.35 9.85
N ARG A 156 -2.75 5.41 10.10
CA ARG A 156 -3.01 4.08 10.66
C ARG A 156 -4.02 3.27 9.84
N PRO A 157 -3.71 3.00 8.55
CA PRO A 157 -4.60 2.23 7.71
C PRO A 157 -4.71 0.78 8.20
N SER A 158 -5.89 0.18 8.04
CA SER A 158 -6.09 -1.25 8.33
C SER A 158 -5.44 -2.16 7.29
N ILE A 159 -5.24 -1.65 6.07
CA ILE A 159 -4.66 -2.36 4.93
C ILE A 159 -3.64 -1.46 4.25
N MET A 160 -2.48 -2.04 3.93
CA MET A 160 -1.45 -1.41 3.09
C MET A 160 -1.38 -2.11 1.74
N LEU A 161 -1.48 -1.36 0.67
CA LEU A 161 -1.28 -1.81 -0.70
C LEU A 161 0.07 -1.28 -1.19
N MET A 162 0.89 -2.16 -1.77
CA MET A 162 2.25 -1.83 -2.21
C MET A 162 2.48 -2.33 -3.64
N ASP A 163 2.67 -1.40 -4.59
CA ASP A 163 2.86 -1.69 -6.00
C ASP A 163 4.36 -1.65 -6.35
N GLU A 164 5.00 -2.82 -6.44
CA GLU A 164 6.43 -2.99 -6.73
C GLU A 164 7.33 -2.06 -5.89
N PRO A 165 7.16 -2.00 -4.56
CA PRO A 165 7.72 -0.95 -3.74
C PRO A 165 9.25 -0.91 -3.71
N PHE A 166 9.92 -2.02 -4.03
CA PHE A 166 11.39 -2.13 -3.93
C PHE A 166 12.10 -2.24 -5.28
N SER A 167 11.36 -2.15 -6.42
CA SER A 167 11.91 -2.35 -7.76
C SER A 167 12.97 -1.31 -8.17
N GLY A 168 12.89 -0.11 -7.63
CA GLY A 168 13.83 1.00 -7.92
C GLY A 168 15.07 1.06 -7.02
N LEU A 169 15.26 0.11 -6.10
CA LEU A 169 16.34 0.15 -5.13
C LEU A 169 17.59 -0.63 -5.58
N ASP A 170 18.75 -0.12 -5.16
CA ASP A 170 20.01 -0.87 -5.23
C ASP A 170 19.91 -2.18 -4.43
N ASN A 171 20.42 -3.28 -4.98
CA ASN A 171 20.33 -4.61 -4.39
C ASN A 171 20.92 -4.69 -2.96
N ARG A 172 21.95 -3.89 -2.65
CA ARG A 172 22.59 -3.90 -1.33
C ARG A 172 21.72 -3.27 -0.24
N LEU A 173 20.89 -2.27 -0.61
CA LEU A 173 20.02 -1.56 0.31
C LEU A 173 18.64 -2.21 0.42
N ARG A 174 18.24 -2.95 -0.61
CA ARG A 174 16.89 -3.52 -0.77
C ARG A 174 16.50 -4.41 0.40
N ASP A 175 17.38 -5.30 0.83
CA ASP A 175 17.11 -6.27 1.90
C ASP A 175 16.85 -5.60 3.25
N GLY A 176 17.69 -4.62 3.63
CA GLY A 176 17.48 -3.86 4.87
C GLY A 176 16.17 -3.09 4.86
N ILE A 177 15.87 -2.40 3.77
CA ILE A 177 14.62 -1.62 3.63
C ILE A 177 13.38 -2.52 3.66
N ARG A 178 13.44 -3.72 3.06
CA ARG A 178 12.36 -4.72 3.13
C ARG A 178 12.08 -5.13 4.57
N ASP A 179 13.12 -5.51 5.31
CA ASP A 179 13.01 -5.97 6.70
C ASP A 179 12.48 -4.86 7.63
N GLU A 180 12.99 -3.64 7.50
CA GLU A 180 12.50 -2.46 8.22
C GLU A 180 11.04 -2.15 7.90
N THR A 181 10.65 -2.25 6.61
CA THR A 181 9.27 -2.04 6.16
C THR A 181 8.32 -3.07 6.79
N LEU A 182 8.70 -4.37 6.75
CA LEU A 182 7.89 -5.43 7.35
C LEU A 182 7.75 -5.27 8.86
N ALA A 183 8.84 -4.95 9.55
CA ALA A 183 8.80 -4.72 10.99
C ALA A 183 7.83 -3.58 11.34
N LEU A 184 7.94 -2.46 10.62
CA LEU A 184 7.07 -1.31 10.83
C LEU A 184 5.59 -1.64 10.61
N LEU A 185 5.26 -2.36 9.52
CA LEU A 185 3.88 -2.75 9.19
C LEU A 185 3.29 -3.74 10.20
N LYS A 186 4.09 -4.71 10.67
CA LYS A 186 3.69 -5.66 11.72
C LYS A 186 3.44 -4.98 13.05
N ASP A 187 4.28 -4.06 13.46
CA ASP A 187 4.11 -3.29 14.70
C ASP A 187 2.85 -2.42 14.69
N GLU A 188 2.47 -1.88 13.51
CA GLU A 188 1.23 -1.12 13.35
C GLU A 188 -0.01 -2.03 13.21
N GLY A 189 0.16 -3.36 13.14
CA GLY A 189 -0.94 -4.32 12.98
C GLY A 189 -1.65 -4.24 11.64
N THR A 190 -0.99 -3.69 10.61
CA THR A 190 -1.53 -3.46 9.28
C THR A 190 -1.43 -4.73 8.43
N SER A 191 -2.53 -5.14 7.79
CA SER A 191 -2.51 -6.21 6.78
C SER A 191 -1.95 -5.67 5.46
N VAL A 192 -1.25 -6.50 4.69
CA VAL A 192 -0.52 -6.04 3.50
C VAL A 192 -0.94 -6.83 2.26
N LEU A 193 -1.19 -6.13 1.16
CA LEU A 193 -1.17 -6.69 -0.19
C LEU A 193 0.03 -6.13 -0.94
N LEU A 194 1.02 -6.96 -1.14
CA LEU A 194 2.22 -6.66 -1.92
C LEU A 194 2.05 -7.16 -3.35
N VAL A 195 2.34 -6.33 -4.33
CA VAL A 195 2.43 -6.72 -5.74
C VAL A 195 3.88 -6.69 -6.19
N THR A 196 4.34 -7.79 -6.77
CA THR A 196 5.67 -7.88 -7.34
C THR A 196 5.71 -8.88 -8.51
N HIS A 197 6.75 -8.80 -9.30
CA HIS A 197 7.10 -9.81 -10.30
C HIS A 197 8.34 -10.62 -9.88
N GLU A 198 8.94 -10.32 -8.72
CA GLU A 198 10.13 -10.98 -8.18
C GLU A 198 9.74 -12.11 -7.21
N PRO A 199 9.97 -13.42 -7.55
CA PRO A 199 9.63 -14.53 -6.66
C PRO A 199 10.39 -14.51 -5.33
N GLU A 200 11.65 -14.05 -5.32
CA GLU A 200 12.47 -13.96 -4.11
C GLU A 200 11.86 -12.95 -3.10
N GLU A 201 11.35 -11.83 -3.60
CA GLU A 201 10.65 -10.84 -2.78
C GLU A 201 9.38 -11.43 -2.17
N ALA A 202 8.56 -12.09 -2.99
CA ALA A 202 7.35 -12.75 -2.53
C ALA A 202 7.63 -13.78 -1.43
N MET A 203 8.62 -14.65 -1.63
CA MET A 203 9.00 -15.69 -0.66
C MET A 203 9.57 -15.14 0.65
N ARG A 204 10.23 -13.99 0.61
CA ARG A 204 10.83 -13.37 1.81
C ARG A 204 9.81 -12.61 2.65
N MET A 205 8.85 -11.95 1.99
CA MET A 205 7.97 -10.98 2.65
C MET A 205 6.60 -11.53 2.99
N ALA A 206 6.09 -12.50 2.22
CA ALA A 206 4.69 -12.89 2.30
C ALA A 206 4.45 -14.10 3.20
N ASP A 207 3.36 -14.05 3.97
CA ASP A 207 2.79 -15.21 4.66
C ASP A 207 2.01 -16.10 3.65
N GLU A 208 1.44 -15.48 2.59
CA GLU A 208 0.70 -16.17 1.53
C GLU A 208 1.04 -15.57 0.16
N ILE A 209 1.14 -16.42 -0.87
CA ILE A 209 1.41 -16.00 -2.25
C ILE A 209 0.26 -16.43 -3.15
N ALA A 210 -0.39 -15.44 -3.79
CA ALA A 210 -1.38 -15.65 -4.84
C ALA A 210 -0.72 -15.44 -6.21
N LEU A 211 -0.95 -16.37 -7.15
CA LEU A 211 -0.40 -16.28 -8.51
C LEU A 211 -1.44 -15.69 -9.46
N MET A 212 -1.05 -14.63 -10.17
CA MET A 212 -1.84 -14.00 -11.23
C MET A 212 -1.19 -14.25 -12.60
N ARG A 213 -1.97 -14.71 -13.56
CA ARG A 213 -1.49 -15.08 -14.91
C ARG A 213 -2.21 -14.31 -15.98
#